data_81a90cdeb906610c1a65014112ea582d
#
_entry.id   81a90cdeb906610c1a65014112ea582d
#
_cell.length_a   1.000
_cell.length_b   1.000
_cell.length_c   1.000
_cell.angle_alpha   90.00
_cell.angle_beta   90.00
_cell.angle_gamma   90.00
#
_symmetry.space_group_name_H-M   'P 1'
#
loop_
_entity.id
_entity.type
_entity.pdbx_description
1 polymer ?
#
loop_
_entity_poly.entity_id
_entity_poly.type
_entity_poly.pdbx_seq_one_letter_code
_entity_poly.pdbx_strand_id
1 'polypeptide(L)'
;MNVYARPRRGGKTTELVRLAAEEFLYVVCPDRQQVRYVQRVARDMGLDIPFPMTWGEFLRGDYRSKGVKGFVIDNLDLCIQQMTTVPVRAVSLTDADAPVPATPGP
;
A
#
# COMPACT_ATOMS: atom_id res chain seq x y z
N MET A 1 -11.92 0.97 -3.29
CA MET A 1 -10.55 0.58 -2.88
C MET A 1 -10.30 -0.87 -3.27
N ASN A 2 -9.24 -1.09 -4.03
CA ASN A 2 -8.86 -2.45 -4.41
C ASN A 2 -7.93 -3.05 -3.36
N VAL A 3 -8.08 -4.34 -3.10
CA VAL A 3 -7.26 -5.05 -2.12
C VAL A 3 -6.47 -6.15 -2.83
N TYR A 4 -5.15 -6.08 -2.71
CA TYR A 4 -4.23 -7.05 -3.29
C TYR A 4 -3.62 -7.88 -2.17
N ALA A 5 -4.21 -9.04 -1.90
CA ALA A 5 -3.74 -9.94 -0.86
C ALA A 5 -3.07 -11.14 -1.51
N ARG A 6 -1.76 -11.20 -1.41
CA ARG A 6 -0.97 -12.26 -2.02
C ARG A 6 0.07 -12.80 -1.06
N PRO A 7 0.51 -14.04 -1.22
CA PRO A 7 1.62 -14.55 -0.44
C PRO A 7 2.88 -13.76 -0.74
N ARG A 8 3.88 -13.87 0.12
CA ARG A 8 5.19 -13.31 -0.14
C ARG A 8 5.66 -13.73 -1.54
N ARG A 9 6.27 -12.81 -2.27
CA ARG A 9 6.73 -13.03 -3.63
C ARG A 9 5.61 -13.22 -4.64
N GLY A 10 4.38 -12.84 -4.28
CA GLY A 10 3.24 -12.97 -5.19
C GLY A 10 3.07 -11.85 -6.20
N GLY A 11 4.02 -10.92 -6.29
CA GLY A 11 3.96 -9.85 -7.29
C GLY A 11 3.07 -8.68 -6.91
N LYS A 12 2.63 -8.57 -5.66
CA LYS A 12 1.73 -7.49 -5.25
C LYS A 12 2.38 -6.12 -5.37
N THR A 13 3.67 -5.99 -5.05
CA THR A 13 4.38 -4.72 -5.19
C THR A 13 4.44 -4.29 -6.65
N THR A 14 4.68 -5.24 -7.56
CA THR A 14 4.68 -4.96 -8.99
C THR A 14 3.33 -4.41 -9.45
N GLU A 15 2.24 -5.01 -8.98
CA GLU A 15 0.89 -4.55 -9.33
C GLU A 15 0.62 -3.15 -8.80
N LEU A 16 1.02 -2.86 -7.55
CA LEU A 16 0.84 -1.53 -6.97
C LEU A 16 1.68 -0.47 -7.69
N VAL A 17 2.92 -0.81 -8.05
CA VAL A 17 3.78 0.10 -8.82
C VAL A 17 3.17 0.41 -10.18
N ARG A 18 2.60 -0.59 -10.84
CA ARG A 18 1.96 -0.39 -12.12
C ARG A 18 0.77 0.58 -12.01
N LEU A 19 -0.06 0.37 -10.99
CA LEU A 19 -1.19 1.26 -10.72
C LEU A 19 -0.73 2.67 -10.37
N ALA A 20 0.30 2.78 -9.53
CA ALA A 20 0.85 4.08 -9.14
C ALA A 20 1.37 4.86 -10.36
N ALA A 21 2.00 4.17 -11.30
CA ALA A 21 2.50 4.81 -12.52
C ALA A 21 1.36 5.23 -13.44
N GLU A 22 0.35 4.38 -13.60
CA GLU A 22 -0.79 4.67 -14.47
C GLU A 22 -1.56 5.90 -14.02
N GLU A 23 -1.85 6.00 -12.73
CA GLU A 23 -2.71 7.05 -12.19
C GLU A 23 -1.95 8.10 -11.41
N PHE A 24 -0.62 7.99 -11.37
CA PHE A 24 0.28 8.89 -10.66
C PHE A 24 -0.09 8.99 -9.18
N LEU A 25 -0.13 7.85 -8.52
CA LEU A 25 -0.49 7.75 -7.11
C LEU A 25 0.76 7.59 -6.25
N TYR A 26 0.69 8.08 -5.02
CA TYR A 26 1.80 7.95 -4.08
C TYR A 26 1.74 6.61 -3.38
N VAL A 27 2.87 5.88 -3.40
CA VAL A 27 2.99 4.61 -2.69
C VAL A 27 3.37 4.89 -1.25
N VAL A 28 2.63 4.30 -0.32
CA VAL A 28 2.92 4.38 1.12
C VAL A 28 3.48 3.02 1.54
N CYS A 29 4.62 3.04 2.19
CA CYS A 29 5.35 1.83 2.60
C CYS A 29 5.51 1.79 4.11
N PRO A 30 5.66 0.59 4.71
CA PRO A 30 5.83 0.50 6.16
C PRO A 30 7.07 1.25 6.66
N ASP A 31 8.17 1.19 5.91
CA ASP A 31 9.45 1.75 6.34
C ASP A 31 10.29 2.19 5.15
N ARG A 32 11.43 2.78 5.44
CA ARG A 32 12.36 3.30 4.44
C ARG A 32 12.96 2.20 3.56
N GLN A 33 13.16 1.03 4.11
CA GLN A 33 13.69 -0.11 3.36
C GLN A 33 12.71 -0.53 2.25
N GLN A 34 11.42 -0.57 2.57
CA GLN A 34 10.40 -0.89 1.58
C GLN A 34 10.27 0.21 0.53
N VAL A 35 10.44 1.48 0.92
CA VAL A 35 10.47 2.59 -0.02
C VAL A 35 11.56 2.35 -1.08
N ARG A 36 12.75 1.98 -0.65
CA ARG A 36 13.86 1.71 -1.57
C ARG A 36 13.56 0.53 -2.49
N TYR A 37 12.92 -0.50 -1.96
CA TYR A 37 12.52 -1.65 -2.76
C TYR A 37 11.51 -1.26 -3.84
N VAL A 38 10.49 -0.49 -3.48
CA VAL A 38 9.48 -0.01 -4.42
C VAL A 38 10.11 0.83 -5.52
N GLN A 39 11.03 1.72 -5.16
CA GLN A 39 11.76 2.53 -6.14
C GLN A 39 12.56 1.67 -7.12
N ARG A 40 13.19 0.61 -6.61
CA ARG A 40 13.95 -0.32 -7.45
C ARG A 40 13.02 -1.07 -8.42
N VAL A 41 11.88 -1.54 -7.92
CA VAL A 41 10.90 -2.23 -8.76
C VAL A 41 10.43 -1.30 -9.89
N ALA A 42 10.09 -0.05 -9.56
CA ALA A 42 9.65 0.92 -10.56
C ALA A 42 10.73 1.16 -11.62
N ARG A 43 11.97 1.35 -11.18
CA ARG A 43 13.10 1.57 -12.08
C ARG A 43 13.32 0.37 -13.00
N ASP A 44 13.27 -0.85 -12.43
CA ASP A 44 13.48 -2.07 -13.21
C ASP A 44 12.37 -2.29 -14.23
N MET A 45 11.18 -1.78 -13.96
CA MET A 45 10.05 -1.84 -14.88
C MET A 45 10.03 -0.66 -15.87
N GLY A 46 10.93 0.31 -15.72
CA GLY A 46 10.94 1.50 -16.55
C GLY A 46 9.75 2.41 -16.33
N LEU A 47 9.20 2.43 -15.11
CA LEU A 47 8.01 3.21 -14.79
C LEU A 47 8.36 4.39 -13.90
N ASP A 48 7.71 5.53 -14.15
CA ASP A 48 7.82 6.72 -13.32
C ASP A 48 6.68 6.73 -12.31
N ILE A 49 7.04 6.82 -11.04
CA ILE A 49 6.06 6.97 -9.97
C ILE A 49 6.45 8.16 -9.10
N PRO A 50 5.49 8.78 -8.39
CA PRO A 50 5.85 9.77 -7.38
C PRO A 50 6.76 9.13 -6.33
N PHE A 51 7.61 9.95 -5.69
CA PHE A 51 8.54 9.44 -4.67
C PHE A 51 7.73 8.77 -3.55
N PRO A 52 7.96 7.49 -3.26
CA PRO A 52 7.20 6.79 -2.23
C PRO A 52 7.45 7.38 -0.84
N MET A 53 6.49 7.23 0.04
CA MET A 53 6.61 7.73 1.41
C MET A 53 6.45 6.60 2.42
N THR A 54 6.94 6.84 3.64
CA THR A 54 6.75 5.90 4.72
C THR A 54 5.37 6.10 5.37
N TRP A 55 4.93 5.09 6.10
CA TRP A 55 3.71 5.16 6.88
C TRP A 55 3.74 6.33 7.87
N GLY A 56 4.91 6.58 8.49
CA GLY A 56 5.06 7.73 9.39
C GLY A 56 4.84 9.07 8.69
N GLU A 57 5.42 9.23 7.51
CA GLU A 57 5.23 10.45 6.71
C GLU A 57 3.77 10.61 6.29
N PHE A 58 3.12 9.51 5.94
CA PHE A 58 1.71 9.50 5.58
C PHE A 58 0.84 9.97 6.76
N LEU A 59 1.08 9.43 7.95
CA LEU A 59 0.31 9.79 9.14
C LEU A 59 0.51 11.26 9.55
N ARG A 60 1.72 11.79 9.34
CA ARG A 60 1.98 13.21 9.65
C ARG A 60 1.36 14.16 8.64
N GLY A 61 0.94 13.64 7.49
CA GLY A 61 0.36 14.47 6.46
C GLY A 61 1.39 15.27 5.67
N ASP A 62 2.60 14.76 5.54
CA ASP A 62 3.70 15.44 4.83
C ASP A 62 3.39 15.66 3.34
N TYR A 63 2.33 15.06 2.83
CA TYR A 63 1.91 15.14 1.44
C TYR A 63 0.96 16.31 1.15
N ARG A 64 0.48 17.03 2.17
CA ARG A 64 -0.64 17.96 2.02
C ARG A 64 -0.42 19.09 1.01
N SER A 65 0.83 19.48 0.79
CA SER A 65 1.13 20.54 -0.15
C SER A 65 1.46 20.04 -1.56
N LYS A 66 1.34 18.74 -1.83
CA LYS A 66 1.83 18.12 -3.06
C LYS A 66 0.77 17.85 -4.12
N GLY A 67 -0.48 18.17 -3.85
CA GLY A 67 -1.56 17.94 -4.82
C GLY A 67 -1.78 16.45 -5.11
N VAL A 68 -1.72 15.61 -4.10
CA VAL A 68 -1.82 14.17 -4.25
C VAL A 68 -3.21 13.76 -4.70
N LYS A 69 -3.28 12.93 -5.75
CA LYS A 69 -4.55 12.43 -6.27
C LYS A 69 -5.07 11.19 -5.53
N GLY A 70 -4.18 10.45 -4.92
CA GLY A 70 -4.56 9.24 -4.19
C GLY A 70 -3.33 8.49 -3.72
N PHE A 71 -3.57 7.42 -2.99
CA PHE A 71 -2.51 6.60 -2.42
C PHE A 71 -2.71 5.14 -2.76
N VAL A 72 -1.61 4.40 -2.84
CA VAL A 72 -1.60 2.95 -2.78
C VAL A 72 -0.74 2.57 -1.59
N ILE A 73 -1.21 1.66 -0.76
CA ILE A 73 -0.52 1.27 0.46
C ILE A 73 0.02 -0.14 0.30
N ASP A 74 1.33 -0.27 0.38
CA ASP A 74 2.01 -1.56 0.23
C ASP A 74 2.23 -2.17 1.62
N ASN A 75 1.80 -3.42 1.78
CA ASN A 75 1.91 -4.15 3.05
C ASN A 75 1.21 -3.42 4.21
N LEU A 76 -0.08 -3.16 4.03
CA LEU A 76 -0.89 -2.47 5.05
C LEU A 76 -0.79 -3.15 6.42
N ASP A 77 -0.71 -4.46 6.45
CA ASP A 77 -0.57 -5.23 7.69
C ASP A 77 0.70 -4.84 8.44
N LEU A 78 1.81 -4.66 7.74
CA LEU A 78 3.06 -4.23 8.36
C LEU A 78 2.99 -2.77 8.80
N CYS A 79 2.31 -1.93 8.04
CA CYS A 79 2.11 -0.53 8.43
C CYS A 79 1.38 -0.43 9.77
N ILE A 80 0.31 -1.18 9.91
CA ILE A 80 -0.50 -1.18 11.13
C ILE A 80 0.27 -1.79 12.29
N GLN A 81 0.96 -2.90 12.05
CA GLN A 81 1.66 -3.61 13.13
C GLN A 81 2.74 -2.77 13.78
N GLN A 82 3.40 -1.87 13.04
CA GLN A 82 4.44 -1.05 13.64
C GLN A 82 3.93 0.03 14.59
N MET A 83 2.61 0.23 14.65
CA MET A 83 2.01 1.22 15.55
C MET A 83 1.85 0.70 16.98
N THR A 84 2.13 -0.57 17.20
CA THR A 84 1.98 -1.20 18.51
C THR A 84 3.03 -2.28 18.69
N THR A 85 3.40 -2.54 19.94
CA THR A 85 4.30 -3.65 20.26
C THR A 85 3.55 -4.96 20.50
N VAL A 86 2.22 -4.90 20.53
CA VAL A 86 1.36 -6.07 20.74
C VAL A 86 0.86 -6.54 19.36
N PRO A 87 0.88 -7.84 19.08
CA PRO A 87 0.46 -8.32 17.77
C PRO A 87 -0.98 -7.97 17.42
N VAL A 88 -1.17 -7.43 16.22
CA VAL A 88 -2.51 -7.28 15.64
C VAL A 88 -2.87 -8.63 15.00
N ARG A 89 -3.92 -9.27 15.53
CA ARG A 89 -4.25 -10.64 15.18
C ARG A 89 -5.19 -10.76 14.00
N ALA A 90 -5.97 -9.73 13.73
CA ALA A 90 -6.94 -9.77 12.63
C ALA A 90 -7.35 -8.37 12.23
N VAL A 91 -7.74 -8.21 10.98
CA VAL A 91 -8.33 -6.99 10.47
C VAL A 91 -9.52 -7.35 9.59
N SER A 92 -10.46 -6.44 9.47
CA SER A 92 -11.51 -6.54 8.45
C SER A 92 -11.47 -5.29 7.59
N LEU A 93 -11.85 -5.44 6.34
CA LEU A 93 -11.87 -4.33 5.39
C LEU A 93 -13.27 -4.19 4.83
N THR A 94 -13.66 -2.95 4.59
CA THR A 94 -14.89 -2.67 3.87
C THR A 94 -14.53 -2.41 2.41
N ASP A 95 -15.09 -3.21 1.51
CA ASP A 95 -14.88 -3.03 0.09
C ASP A 95 -16.25 -3.08 -0.60
N ALA A 96 -16.71 -1.92 -1.06
CA ALA A 96 -18.01 -1.79 -1.68
C ALA A 96 -18.12 -2.59 -2.98
N ASP A 97 -17.00 -2.88 -3.62
CA ASP A 97 -16.97 -3.61 -4.89
C ASP A 97 -16.76 -5.11 -4.71
N ALA A 98 -16.49 -5.56 -3.48
CA ALA A 98 -16.27 -6.97 -3.21
C ALA A 98 -17.61 -7.72 -3.18
N PRO A 99 -17.64 -8.95 -3.71
CA PRO A 99 -18.87 -9.75 -3.59
C PRO A 99 -19.17 -10.05 -2.13
N VAL A 100 -20.45 -10.06 -1.79
CA VAL A 100 -20.89 -10.43 -0.44
C VAL A 100 -20.61 -11.92 -0.24
N PRO A 101 -19.96 -12.31 0.88
CA PRO A 101 -19.72 -13.73 1.14
C PRO A 101 -21.04 -14.51 1.17
N ALA A 102 -21.03 -15.71 0.59
CA ALA A 102 -22.20 -16.57 0.56
C ALA A 102 -22.57 -17.06 1.95
N THR A 103 -21.61 -17.13 2.85
CA THR A 103 -21.85 -17.61 4.21
C THR A 103 -21.85 -16.43 5.16
N PRO A 104 -23.01 -16.08 5.72
CA PRO A 104 -23.03 -15.02 6.72
C PRO A 104 -22.26 -15.47 7.94
N GLY A 105 -21.58 -14.54 8.58
CA GLY A 105 -20.92 -14.81 9.82
C GLY A 105 -21.91 -15.21 10.91
N PRO A 106 -21.44 -15.83 11.96
CA PRO A 106 -22.30 -16.18 13.08
C PRO A 106 -22.92 -14.96 13.73
#